data_253dc7049d7d8f1ce17ba1d26ef773b4
#
_entry.id   253dc7049d7d8f1ce17ba1d26ef773b4
#
_cell.length_a   1.000
_cell.length_b   1.000
_cell.length_c   1.000
_cell.angle_alpha   90.00
_cell.angle_beta   90.00
_cell.angle_gamma   90.00
#
_symmetry.space_group_name_H-M   'P 1'
#
loop_
_entity.id
_entity.type
_entity.pdbx_description
1 polymer ?
#
loop_
_entity_poly.entity_id
_entity_poly.type
_entity_poly.pdbx_seq_one_letter_code
_entity_poly.pdbx_strand_id
1 'polypeptide(L)'
;MKDRIFVIDGSSYLYRAYHAMPPLSTSTGRPTGAVKGVTNMLMNLKKDSEGSPIIVVFDAKGETFRNEIYSEYKANRPPMPDELRLQLEPVKAICKAIGFPLIEIKDVEADDVIATISRMAKNAKFKCVISSLDKDLMQLVEDPDTTLMNTMKHEIFDEKKVFQKFGVKPNQIRDMLALVGDTSDNIPGVPKVGQKTAAKWLNEYDNLDGIIKNADLIKGVVGENLRNGLTDLERNVELVSLKEDVNLNLEFEDLLKLN
;
A
#
# COMPACT_ATOMS: atom_id res chain seq x y z
N MET A 1 -20.59 2.02 19.29
CA MET A 1 -19.88 2.10 17.99
C MET A 1 -18.80 1.04 18.00
N LYS A 2 -18.56 0.36 16.88
CA LYS A 2 -17.45 -0.60 16.81
C LYS A 2 -16.15 0.19 16.75
N ASP A 3 -15.18 -0.19 17.59
CA ASP A 3 -13.89 0.50 17.70
C ASP A 3 -12.94 0.09 16.56
N ARG A 4 -13.46 0.07 15.31
CA ARG A 4 -12.67 -0.23 14.11
C ARG A 4 -13.17 0.51 12.88
N ILE A 5 -12.23 0.78 11.97
CA ILE A 5 -12.45 1.40 10.66
C ILE A 5 -11.83 0.52 9.57
N PHE A 6 -12.47 0.46 8.41
CA PHE A 6 -11.92 -0.17 7.21
C PHE A 6 -11.43 0.89 6.24
N VAL A 7 -10.22 0.73 5.74
CA VAL A 7 -9.63 1.61 4.74
C VAL A 7 -9.32 0.79 3.50
N ILE A 8 -9.94 1.14 2.38
CA ILE A 8 -9.81 0.41 1.12
C ILE A 8 -8.83 1.14 0.22
N ASP A 9 -7.85 0.41 -0.29
CA ASP A 9 -7.04 0.82 -1.42
C ASP A 9 -7.87 0.65 -2.71
N GLY A 10 -8.50 1.74 -3.13
CA GLY A 10 -9.41 1.77 -4.28
C GLY A 10 -8.69 1.54 -5.60
N SER A 11 -7.46 2.03 -5.73
CA SER A 11 -6.62 1.82 -6.91
C SER A 11 -6.27 0.33 -7.07
N SER A 12 -5.85 -0.32 -6.00
CA SER A 12 -5.59 -1.77 -5.99
C SER A 12 -6.86 -2.58 -6.33
N TYR A 13 -8.02 -2.19 -5.78
CA TYR A 13 -9.30 -2.82 -6.12
C TYR A 13 -9.64 -2.70 -7.60
N LEU A 14 -9.45 -1.51 -8.17
CA LEU A 14 -9.73 -1.22 -9.57
C LEU A 14 -8.88 -2.09 -10.51
N TYR A 15 -7.55 -2.08 -10.32
CA TYR A 15 -6.63 -2.88 -11.15
C TYR A 15 -6.88 -4.37 -10.97
N ARG A 16 -7.08 -4.84 -9.76
CA ARG A 16 -7.37 -6.25 -9.47
C ARG A 16 -8.65 -6.71 -10.17
N ALA A 17 -9.72 -5.93 -10.06
CA ALA A 17 -10.98 -6.24 -10.73
C ALA A 17 -10.82 -6.28 -12.25
N TYR A 18 -10.06 -5.33 -12.82
CA TYR A 18 -9.79 -5.28 -14.26
C TYR A 18 -9.10 -6.55 -14.75
N HIS A 19 -8.08 -7.02 -14.04
CA HIS A 19 -7.33 -8.22 -14.46
C HIS A 19 -8.04 -9.55 -14.12
N ALA A 20 -8.94 -9.56 -13.14
CA ALA A 20 -9.63 -10.78 -12.72
C ALA A 20 -10.96 -11.02 -13.47
N MET A 21 -11.58 -9.96 -13.98
CA MET A 21 -12.88 -10.07 -14.64
C MET A 21 -12.72 -10.32 -16.15
N PRO A 22 -13.62 -11.11 -16.76
CA PRO A 22 -13.69 -11.19 -18.20
C PRO A 22 -14.02 -9.82 -18.82
N PRO A 23 -13.73 -9.62 -20.12
CA PRO A 23 -14.07 -8.37 -20.81
C PRO A 23 -15.58 -8.24 -20.98
N LEU A 24 -16.23 -7.63 -19.98
CA LEU A 24 -17.67 -7.33 -19.98
C LEU A 24 -17.91 -5.92 -20.51
N SER A 25 -18.97 -5.77 -21.28
CA SER A 25 -19.39 -4.46 -21.81
C SER A 25 -20.92 -4.30 -21.78
N THR A 26 -21.37 -3.05 -21.84
CA THR A 26 -22.78 -2.73 -22.11
C THR A 26 -23.16 -3.09 -23.54
N SER A 27 -24.46 -3.05 -23.87
CA SER A 27 -24.97 -3.19 -25.24
C SER A 27 -24.41 -2.13 -26.22
N THR A 28 -23.91 -1.01 -25.69
CA THR A 28 -23.26 0.06 -26.46
C THR A 28 -21.74 -0.07 -26.55
N GLY A 29 -21.15 -1.18 -26.06
CA GLY A 29 -19.72 -1.45 -26.11
C GLY A 29 -18.89 -0.81 -25.00
N ARG A 30 -19.49 -0.16 -23.99
CA ARG A 30 -18.77 0.46 -22.89
C ARG A 30 -18.25 -0.62 -21.92
N PRO A 31 -16.95 -0.65 -21.57
CA PRO A 31 -16.39 -1.67 -20.69
C PRO A 31 -16.96 -1.54 -19.25
N THR A 32 -17.25 -2.69 -18.62
CA THR A 32 -17.89 -2.76 -17.28
C THR A 32 -17.30 -3.83 -16.37
N GLY A 33 -16.28 -4.58 -16.81
CA GLY A 33 -15.69 -5.68 -16.05
C GLY A 33 -15.16 -5.23 -14.69
N ALA A 34 -14.31 -4.20 -14.68
CA ALA A 34 -13.76 -3.66 -13.43
C ALA A 34 -14.87 -3.07 -12.54
N VAL A 35 -15.84 -2.38 -13.12
CA VAL A 35 -17.01 -1.83 -12.39
C VAL A 35 -17.73 -2.94 -11.63
N LYS A 36 -18.07 -4.04 -12.31
CA LYS A 36 -18.73 -5.21 -11.69
C LYS A 36 -17.85 -5.86 -10.62
N GLY A 37 -16.56 -6.05 -10.91
CA GLY A 37 -15.62 -6.67 -9.98
C GLY A 37 -15.48 -5.86 -8.69
N VAL A 38 -15.23 -4.55 -8.80
CA VAL A 38 -15.12 -3.67 -7.64
C VAL A 38 -16.42 -3.62 -6.85
N THR A 39 -17.59 -3.52 -7.54
CA THR A 39 -18.90 -3.54 -6.87
C THR A 39 -19.05 -4.80 -6.00
N ASN A 40 -18.71 -5.96 -6.53
CA ASN A 40 -18.80 -7.22 -5.79
C ASN A 40 -17.86 -7.22 -4.56
N MET A 41 -16.63 -6.74 -4.73
CA MET A 41 -15.66 -6.65 -3.62
C MET A 41 -16.14 -5.70 -2.52
N LEU A 42 -16.67 -4.52 -2.89
CA LEU A 42 -17.22 -3.55 -1.95
C LEU A 42 -18.44 -4.09 -1.20
N MET A 43 -19.35 -4.77 -1.90
CA MET A 43 -20.55 -5.36 -1.27
C MET A 43 -20.19 -6.50 -0.30
N ASN A 44 -19.15 -7.28 -0.60
CA ASN A 44 -18.65 -8.30 0.31
C ASN A 44 -18.04 -7.64 1.56
N LEU A 45 -17.16 -6.64 1.37
CA LEU A 45 -16.57 -5.92 2.48
C LEU A 45 -17.61 -5.21 3.36
N LYS A 46 -18.67 -4.66 2.75
CA LYS A 46 -19.79 -4.07 3.50
C LYS A 46 -20.45 -5.06 4.46
N LYS A 47 -20.56 -6.33 4.06
CA LYS A 47 -21.07 -7.40 4.93
C LYS A 47 -20.05 -7.73 6.03
N ASP A 48 -18.78 -7.87 5.66
CA ASP A 48 -17.70 -8.25 6.59
C ASP A 48 -17.40 -7.14 7.62
N SER A 49 -17.65 -5.88 7.26
CA SER A 49 -17.46 -4.73 8.15
C SER A 49 -18.47 -4.68 9.31
N GLU A 50 -19.62 -5.39 9.16
CA GLU A 50 -20.67 -5.44 10.18
C GLU A 50 -21.12 -4.05 10.66
N GLY A 51 -21.15 -3.05 9.78
CA GLY A 51 -21.53 -1.68 10.06
C GLY A 51 -20.41 -0.80 10.66
N SER A 52 -19.16 -1.26 10.60
CA SER A 52 -18.00 -0.37 10.87
C SER A 52 -17.81 0.62 9.72
N PRO A 53 -17.30 1.83 9.97
CA PRO A 53 -16.98 2.81 8.94
C PRO A 53 -16.04 2.24 7.88
N ILE A 54 -16.29 2.60 6.61
CA ILE A 54 -15.48 2.18 5.46
C ILE A 54 -15.11 3.42 4.66
N ILE A 55 -13.82 3.61 4.40
CA ILE A 55 -13.29 4.70 3.58
C ILE A 55 -12.56 4.10 2.38
N VAL A 56 -12.74 4.69 1.22
CA VAL A 56 -12.04 4.29 -0.01
C VAL A 56 -11.06 5.38 -0.40
N VAL A 57 -9.80 5.00 -0.57
CA VAL A 57 -8.73 5.91 -0.98
C VAL A 57 -8.33 5.59 -2.41
N PHE A 58 -8.24 6.61 -3.25
CA PHE A 58 -7.71 6.49 -4.61
C PHE A 58 -6.50 7.40 -4.79
N ASP A 59 -5.60 6.99 -5.68
CA ASP A 59 -4.54 7.87 -6.14
C ASP A 59 -5.13 9.08 -6.86
N ALA A 60 -4.65 10.27 -6.51
CA ALA A 60 -4.94 11.46 -7.27
C ALA A 60 -4.15 11.44 -8.60
N LYS A 61 -4.63 12.20 -9.57
CA LYS A 61 -3.97 12.33 -10.85
C LYS A 61 -2.79 13.29 -10.75
N GLY A 62 -1.62 12.89 -11.21
CA GLY A 62 -0.42 13.72 -11.26
C GLY A 62 0.81 13.01 -10.69
N GLU A 63 1.90 13.73 -10.63
CA GLU A 63 3.14 13.31 -9.98
C GLU A 63 3.01 13.47 -8.46
N THR A 64 3.89 12.78 -7.73
CA THR A 64 3.96 12.84 -6.27
C THR A 64 5.33 13.33 -5.84
N PHE A 65 5.50 13.66 -4.56
CA PHE A 65 6.80 14.08 -4.01
C PHE A 65 7.93 13.06 -4.30
N ARG A 66 7.59 11.77 -4.52
CA ARG A 66 8.59 10.74 -4.87
C ARG A 66 9.22 10.97 -6.23
N ASN A 67 8.51 11.61 -7.17
CA ASN A 67 9.07 11.98 -8.47
C ASN A 67 10.08 13.14 -8.34
N GLU A 68 9.94 14.01 -7.34
CA GLU A 68 10.92 15.05 -7.02
C GLU A 68 12.20 14.45 -6.43
N ILE A 69 12.10 13.40 -5.61
CA ILE A 69 13.24 12.67 -5.03
C ILE A 69 13.97 11.86 -6.11
N TYR A 70 13.21 11.20 -7.00
CA TYR A 70 13.75 10.34 -8.03
C TYR A 70 12.89 10.38 -9.30
N SER A 71 13.37 11.07 -10.33
CA SER A 71 12.65 11.29 -11.59
C SER A 71 12.26 9.99 -12.32
N GLU A 72 13.05 8.92 -12.09
CA GLU A 72 12.77 7.59 -12.67
C GLU A 72 11.76 6.77 -11.87
N TYR A 73 11.24 7.29 -10.74
CA TYR A 73 10.24 6.61 -9.92
C TYR A 73 9.00 6.30 -10.75
N LYS A 74 8.63 5.01 -10.82
CA LYS A 74 7.50 4.49 -11.61
C LYS A 74 7.55 4.77 -13.13
N ALA A 75 8.69 5.26 -13.65
CA ALA A 75 8.84 5.61 -15.08
C ALA A 75 8.68 4.40 -16.02
N ASN A 76 8.93 3.20 -15.52
CA ASN A 76 8.75 1.94 -16.25
C ASN A 76 7.31 1.40 -16.25
N ARG A 77 6.37 2.02 -15.51
CA ARG A 77 4.98 1.60 -15.48
C ARG A 77 4.28 1.93 -16.80
N PRO A 78 3.59 0.98 -17.43
CA PRO A 78 2.78 1.29 -18.60
C PRO A 78 1.62 2.23 -18.20
N PRO A 79 1.16 3.09 -19.11
CA PRO A 79 -0.01 3.93 -18.85
C PRO A 79 -1.24 3.06 -18.58
N MET A 80 -2.17 3.60 -17.79
CA MET A 80 -3.44 2.92 -17.52
C MET A 80 -4.15 2.59 -18.84
N PRO A 81 -4.56 1.34 -19.06
CA PRO A 81 -5.32 0.95 -20.25
C PRO A 81 -6.57 1.83 -20.45
N ASP A 82 -6.89 2.20 -21.67
CA ASP A 82 -8.04 3.08 -21.96
C ASP A 82 -9.36 2.48 -21.48
N GLU A 83 -9.54 1.16 -21.65
CA GLU A 83 -10.71 0.44 -21.14
C GLU A 83 -10.84 0.52 -19.61
N LEU A 84 -9.74 0.52 -18.87
CA LEU A 84 -9.75 0.70 -17.44
C LEU A 84 -10.03 2.15 -17.06
N ARG A 85 -9.42 3.10 -17.78
CA ARG A 85 -9.64 4.55 -17.57
C ARG A 85 -11.10 4.94 -17.70
N LEU A 86 -11.83 4.35 -18.67
CA LEU A 86 -13.27 4.57 -18.86
C LEU A 86 -14.12 4.05 -17.68
N GLN A 87 -13.59 3.15 -16.86
CA GLN A 87 -14.30 2.55 -15.73
C GLN A 87 -13.98 3.22 -14.39
N LEU A 88 -12.97 4.09 -14.30
CA LEU A 88 -12.57 4.75 -13.05
C LEU A 88 -13.70 5.60 -12.45
N GLU A 89 -14.25 6.54 -13.19
CA GLU A 89 -15.33 7.40 -12.70
C GLU A 89 -16.62 6.62 -12.36
N PRO A 90 -17.08 5.64 -13.17
CA PRO A 90 -18.14 4.72 -12.77
C PRO A 90 -17.90 4.00 -11.45
N VAL A 91 -16.65 3.52 -11.19
CA VAL A 91 -16.30 2.88 -9.93
C VAL A 91 -16.40 3.85 -8.76
N LYS A 92 -15.86 5.06 -8.89
CA LYS A 92 -15.97 6.10 -7.87
C LYS A 92 -17.44 6.48 -7.59
N ALA A 93 -18.26 6.57 -8.63
CA ALA A 93 -19.69 6.83 -8.49
C ALA A 93 -20.41 5.73 -7.71
N ILE A 94 -20.04 4.46 -7.93
CA ILE A 94 -20.58 3.32 -7.17
C ILE A 94 -20.14 3.37 -5.71
N CYS A 95 -18.88 3.68 -5.40
CA CYS A 95 -18.44 3.83 -4.01
C CYS A 95 -19.34 4.84 -3.27
N LYS A 96 -19.57 6.01 -3.89
CA LYS A 96 -20.46 7.05 -3.34
C LYS A 96 -21.91 6.58 -3.20
N ALA A 97 -22.43 5.87 -4.21
CA ALA A 97 -23.81 5.36 -4.19
C ALA A 97 -24.04 4.28 -3.12
N ILE A 98 -23.00 3.51 -2.76
CA ILE A 98 -23.05 2.52 -1.67
C ILE A 98 -22.97 3.21 -0.29
N GLY A 99 -22.55 4.48 -0.26
CA GLY A 99 -22.34 5.27 0.95
C GLY A 99 -20.91 5.24 1.45
N PHE A 100 -19.91 4.89 0.62
CA PHE A 100 -18.51 4.91 1.01
C PHE A 100 -17.85 6.22 0.61
N PRO A 101 -17.35 7.02 1.57
CA PRO A 101 -16.62 8.23 1.29
C PRO A 101 -15.34 7.93 0.53
N LEU A 102 -14.99 8.83 -0.39
CA LEU A 102 -13.79 8.77 -1.21
C LEU A 102 -12.83 9.86 -0.78
N ILE A 103 -11.55 9.47 -0.65
CA ILE A 103 -10.45 10.38 -0.40
C ILE A 103 -9.44 10.27 -1.53
N GLU A 104 -9.07 11.42 -2.09
CA GLU A 104 -8.01 11.60 -3.07
C GLU A 104 -7.25 12.87 -2.70
N ILE A 105 -5.97 12.75 -2.42
CA ILE A 105 -5.10 13.88 -2.05
C ILE A 105 -4.03 14.03 -3.13
N LYS A 106 -3.85 15.24 -3.62
CA LYS A 106 -2.81 15.52 -4.63
C LYS A 106 -1.41 15.45 -4.03
N ASP A 107 -0.43 15.23 -4.89
CA ASP A 107 1.01 15.26 -4.60
C ASP A 107 1.50 14.15 -3.65
N VAL A 108 0.61 13.23 -3.26
CA VAL A 108 0.90 12.03 -2.47
C VAL A 108 0.21 10.81 -3.08
N GLU A 109 0.62 9.63 -2.68
CA GLU A 109 0.01 8.37 -3.13
C GLU A 109 -1.13 7.94 -2.19
N ALA A 110 -2.01 7.07 -2.70
CA ALA A 110 -3.08 6.48 -1.88
C ALA A 110 -2.51 5.81 -0.62
N ASP A 111 -1.34 5.18 -0.73
CA ASP A 111 -0.66 4.49 0.37
C ASP A 111 -0.29 5.44 1.51
N ASP A 112 0.15 6.68 1.21
CA ASP A 112 0.46 7.69 2.21
C ASP A 112 -0.82 8.17 2.94
N VAL A 113 -1.91 8.30 2.20
CA VAL A 113 -3.23 8.64 2.77
C VAL A 113 -3.74 7.51 3.66
N ILE A 114 -3.61 6.25 3.24
CA ILE A 114 -3.97 5.05 4.01
C ILE A 114 -3.14 4.99 5.30
N ALA A 115 -1.82 5.22 5.22
CA ALA A 115 -0.93 5.25 6.37
C ALA A 115 -1.33 6.33 7.37
N THR A 116 -1.66 7.53 6.87
CA THR A 116 -2.14 8.65 7.68
C THR A 116 -3.44 8.31 8.41
N ILE A 117 -4.43 7.73 7.71
CA ILE A 117 -5.71 7.31 8.31
C ILE A 117 -5.47 6.21 9.36
N SER A 118 -4.58 5.26 9.08
CA SER A 118 -4.21 4.20 10.04
C SER A 118 -3.63 4.79 11.32
N ARG A 119 -2.71 5.76 11.20
CA ARG A 119 -2.14 6.48 12.35
C ARG A 119 -3.20 7.28 13.12
N MET A 120 -4.11 7.97 12.44
CA MET A 120 -5.21 8.70 13.06
C MET A 120 -6.13 7.73 13.84
N ALA A 121 -6.45 6.58 13.27
CA ALA A 121 -7.26 5.54 13.92
C ALA A 121 -6.57 5.04 15.20
N LYS A 122 -5.27 4.72 15.15
CA LYS A 122 -4.48 4.29 16.31
C LYS A 122 -4.50 5.36 17.42
N ASN A 123 -4.27 6.62 17.08
CA ASN A 123 -4.30 7.72 18.03
C ASN A 123 -5.67 7.89 18.70
N ALA A 124 -6.75 7.62 17.97
CA ALA A 124 -8.12 7.61 18.47
C ALA A 124 -8.52 6.29 19.16
N LYS A 125 -7.60 5.32 19.28
CA LYS A 125 -7.83 3.98 19.85
C LYS A 125 -8.85 3.14 19.06
N PHE A 126 -8.91 3.34 17.76
CA PHE A 126 -9.64 2.52 16.82
C PHE A 126 -8.70 1.53 16.13
N LYS A 127 -9.19 0.32 15.90
CA LYS A 127 -8.50 -0.65 15.04
C LYS A 127 -8.67 -0.26 13.58
N CYS A 128 -7.59 -0.35 12.81
CA CYS A 128 -7.60 -0.11 11.38
C CYS A 128 -7.47 -1.44 10.62
N VAL A 129 -8.41 -1.72 9.73
CA VAL A 129 -8.33 -2.85 8.81
C VAL A 129 -8.10 -2.30 7.40
N ILE A 130 -6.88 -2.43 6.91
CA ILE A 130 -6.50 -1.97 5.57
C ILE A 130 -6.84 -3.08 4.57
N SER A 131 -7.71 -2.79 3.63
CA SER A 131 -8.08 -3.75 2.57
C SER A 131 -7.25 -3.48 1.32
N SER A 132 -6.08 -4.10 1.28
CA SER A 132 -5.14 -4.12 0.16
C SER A 132 -4.30 -5.40 0.17
N LEU A 133 -3.62 -5.69 -0.93
CA LEU A 133 -2.59 -6.73 -1.02
C LEU A 133 -1.22 -6.14 -1.30
N ASP A 134 -1.11 -4.83 -1.32
CA ASP A 134 0.15 -4.17 -1.54
C ASP A 134 1.14 -4.54 -0.42
N LYS A 135 2.34 -4.95 -0.84
CA LYS A 135 3.39 -5.34 0.11
C LYS A 135 3.93 -4.14 0.89
N ASP A 136 3.84 -2.94 0.30
CA ASP A 136 4.35 -1.72 0.89
C ASP A 136 3.53 -1.32 2.12
N LEU A 137 2.22 -1.56 2.07
CA LEU A 137 1.32 -1.36 3.22
C LEU A 137 1.55 -2.35 4.37
N MET A 138 2.31 -3.45 4.15
CA MET A 138 2.65 -4.40 5.22
C MET A 138 3.52 -3.76 6.32
N GLN A 139 4.20 -2.64 6.04
CA GLN A 139 4.95 -1.87 7.04
C GLN A 139 4.04 -1.23 8.10
N LEU A 140 2.74 -1.09 7.82
CA LEU A 140 1.75 -0.51 8.73
C LEU A 140 1.14 -1.51 9.70
N VAL A 141 1.38 -2.81 9.51
CA VAL A 141 0.81 -3.86 10.38
C VAL A 141 1.39 -3.73 11.78
N GLU A 142 0.52 -3.64 12.77
CA GLU A 142 0.87 -3.54 14.19
C GLU A 142 -0.26 -4.14 15.02
N ASP A 143 -0.01 -5.28 15.68
CA ASP A 143 -1.00 -5.95 16.50
C ASP A 143 -1.24 -5.24 17.84
N PRO A 144 -2.49 -5.02 18.27
CA PRO A 144 -3.75 -5.39 17.63
C PRO A 144 -4.38 -4.23 16.83
N ASP A 145 -3.65 -3.14 16.57
CA ASP A 145 -4.19 -1.86 16.12
C ASP A 145 -4.43 -1.81 14.61
N THR A 146 -3.49 -2.32 13.81
CA THR A 146 -3.58 -2.29 12.35
C THR A 146 -3.31 -3.65 11.73
N THR A 147 -4.22 -4.12 10.88
CA THR A 147 -4.07 -5.35 10.11
C THR A 147 -4.38 -5.11 8.63
N LEU A 148 -3.78 -5.91 7.74
CA LEU A 148 -4.17 -5.94 6.34
C LEU A 148 -5.14 -7.10 6.07
N MET A 149 -6.09 -6.87 5.17
CA MET A 149 -7.07 -7.87 4.75
C MET A 149 -7.01 -8.11 3.24
N ASN A 150 -6.85 -9.37 2.87
CA ASN A 150 -7.15 -9.85 1.53
C ASN A 150 -8.62 -10.27 1.45
N THR A 151 -9.46 -9.39 0.94
CA THR A 151 -10.91 -9.63 0.85
C THR A 151 -11.31 -10.79 -0.05
N MET A 152 -10.50 -11.15 -1.05
CA MET A 152 -10.81 -12.30 -1.93
C MET A 152 -10.61 -13.65 -1.27
N LYS A 153 -9.64 -13.74 -0.34
CA LYS A 153 -9.31 -14.98 0.39
C LYS A 153 -9.80 -14.95 1.83
N HIS A 154 -10.45 -13.87 2.27
CA HIS A 154 -10.79 -13.61 3.68
C HIS A 154 -9.59 -13.83 4.61
N GLU A 155 -8.39 -13.45 4.14
CA GLU A 155 -7.14 -13.65 4.86
C GLU A 155 -6.69 -12.34 5.50
N ILE A 156 -6.44 -12.37 6.81
CA ILE A 156 -5.91 -11.24 7.57
C ILE A 156 -4.41 -11.43 7.72
N PHE A 157 -3.65 -10.38 7.45
CA PHE A 157 -2.22 -10.29 7.72
C PHE A 157 -2.03 -9.50 9.02
N ASP A 158 -1.69 -10.23 10.07
CA ASP A 158 -1.16 -9.79 11.34
C ASP A 158 0.38 -9.81 11.31
N GLU A 159 1.04 -9.38 12.38
CA GLU A 159 2.51 -9.40 12.48
C GLU A 159 3.09 -10.78 12.21
N LYS A 160 2.44 -11.83 12.72
CA LYS A 160 2.88 -13.22 12.53
C LYS A 160 2.86 -13.64 11.07
N LYS A 161 1.80 -13.30 10.34
CA LYS A 161 1.68 -13.63 8.91
C LYS A 161 2.63 -12.80 8.05
N VAL A 162 2.86 -11.54 8.39
CA VAL A 162 3.89 -10.72 7.73
C VAL A 162 5.26 -11.39 7.90
N PHE A 163 5.61 -11.78 9.12
CA PHE A 163 6.87 -12.49 9.38
C PHE A 163 6.95 -13.82 8.62
N GLN A 164 5.90 -14.61 8.59
CA GLN A 164 5.86 -15.87 7.83
C GLN A 164 6.07 -15.66 6.32
N LYS A 165 5.52 -14.57 5.77
CA LYS A 165 5.60 -14.27 4.33
C LYS A 165 6.95 -13.67 3.92
N PHE A 166 7.48 -12.75 4.73
CA PHE A 166 8.64 -11.94 4.36
C PHE A 166 9.93 -12.33 5.10
N GLY A 167 9.81 -13.04 6.22
CA GLY A 167 10.95 -13.39 7.08
C GLY A 167 11.44 -12.23 7.94
N VAL A 168 10.70 -11.13 8.00
CA VAL A 168 10.97 -9.92 8.78
C VAL A 168 9.70 -9.43 9.48
N LYS A 169 9.86 -8.64 10.53
CA LYS A 169 8.73 -7.99 11.23
C LYS A 169 8.15 -6.85 10.38
N PRO A 170 6.88 -6.43 10.60
CA PRO A 170 6.28 -5.31 9.86
C PRO A 170 7.14 -4.04 9.87
N ASN A 171 7.67 -3.64 11.02
CA ASN A 171 8.53 -2.46 11.17
C ASN A 171 9.88 -2.57 10.43
N GLN A 172 10.23 -3.74 9.91
CA GLN A 172 11.42 -4.00 9.10
C GLN A 172 11.10 -4.08 7.58
N ILE A 173 9.82 -4.05 7.20
CA ILE A 173 9.40 -4.13 5.78
C ILE A 173 9.97 -2.97 4.98
N ARG A 174 9.90 -1.73 5.50
CA ARG A 174 10.50 -0.55 4.87
C ARG A 174 11.98 -0.76 4.55
N ASP A 175 12.75 -1.20 5.54
CA ASP A 175 14.19 -1.42 5.41
C ASP A 175 14.49 -2.57 4.45
N MET A 176 13.65 -3.61 4.44
CA MET A 176 13.75 -4.71 3.47
C MET A 176 13.50 -4.20 2.04
N LEU A 177 12.48 -3.38 1.82
CA LEU A 177 12.17 -2.81 0.51
C LEU A 177 13.30 -1.90 0.01
N ALA A 178 13.89 -1.08 0.89
CA ALA A 178 15.04 -0.25 0.54
C ALA A 178 16.25 -1.08 0.10
N LEU A 179 16.52 -2.20 0.78
CA LEU A 179 17.64 -3.11 0.46
C LEU A 179 17.40 -3.89 -0.84
N VAL A 180 16.22 -4.43 -1.02
CA VAL A 180 15.86 -5.29 -2.17
C VAL A 180 15.54 -4.46 -3.41
N GLY A 181 15.03 -3.24 -3.22
CA GLY A 181 14.43 -2.44 -4.27
C GLY A 181 13.04 -2.91 -4.67
N ASP A 182 12.43 -2.19 -5.58
CA ASP A 182 11.15 -2.52 -6.18
C ASP A 182 11.17 -2.28 -7.68
N THR A 183 11.13 -3.37 -8.45
CA THR A 183 11.11 -3.30 -9.91
C THR A 183 9.82 -2.70 -10.45
N SER A 184 8.68 -2.84 -9.74
CA SER A 184 7.40 -2.27 -10.17
C SER A 184 7.38 -0.75 -10.03
N ASP A 185 8.16 -0.22 -9.08
CA ASP A 185 8.30 1.21 -8.81
C ASP A 185 9.60 1.81 -9.36
N ASN A 186 10.36 0.98 -10.06
CA ASN A 186 11.66 1.35 -10.61
C ASN A 186 12.65 1.82 -9.52
N ILE A 187 12.57 1.24 -8.33
CA ILE A 187 13.50 1.51 -7.23
C ILE A 187 14.63 0.48 -7.27
N PRO A 188 15.86 0.90 -7.55
CA PRO A 188 16.99 -0.02 -7.57
C PRO A 188 17.38 -0.41 -6.14
N GLY A 189 17.42 -1.71 -5.86
CA GLY A 189 17.96 -2.22 -4.61
C GLY A 189 19.47 -2.37 -4.64
N VAL A 190 20.03 -2.87 -3.54
CA VAL A 190 21.45 -3.29 -3.48
C VAL A 190 21.67 -4.47 -4.43
N PRO A 191 22.60 -4.39 -5.40
CA PRO A 191 22.79 -5.45 -6.39
C PRO A 191 23.05 -6.81 -5.74
N LYS A 192 22.36 -7.86 -6.22
CA LYS A 192 22.40 -9.24 -5.70
C LYS A 192 21.83 -9.43 -4.29
N VAL A 193 21.22 -8.42 -3.69
CA VAL A 193 20.49 -8.54 -2.44
C VAL A 193 19.01 -8.77 -2.76
N GLY A 194 18.54 -9.99 -2.49
CA GLY A 194 17.13 -10.33 -2.58
C GLY A 194 16.52 -10.48 -1.19
N GLN A 195 15.21 -10.76 -1.13
CA GLN A 195 14.43 -10.85 0.11
C GLN A 195 15.10 -11.72 1.18
N LYS A 196 15.64 -12.91 0.81
CA LYS A 196 16.28 -13.80 1.77
C LYS A 196 17.55 -13.21 2.40
N THR A 197 18.35 -12.49 1.61
CA THR A 197 19.57 -11.84 2.11
C THR A 197 19.21 -10.65 2.99
N ALA A 198 18.27 -9.81 2.56
CA ALA A 198 17.79 -8.68 3.34
C ALA A 198 17.16 -9.14 4.67
N ALA A 199 16.30 -10.16 4.64
CA ALA A 199 15.71 -10.73 5.85
C ALA A 199 16.75 -11.29 6.80
N LYS A 200 17.79 -12.00 6.30
CA LYS A 200 18.89 -12.47 7.13
C LYS A 200 19.58 -11.32 7.84
N TRP A 201 19.94 -10.26 7.11
CA TRP A 201 20.63 -9.11 7.68
C TRP A 201 19.76 -8.36 8.70
N LEU A 202 18.48 -8.13 8.39
CA LEU A 202 17.55 -7.47 9.31
C LEU A 202 17.31 -8.27 10.59
N ASN A 203 17.30 -9.60 10.52
CA ASN A 203 17.20 -10.44 11.72
C ASN A 203 18.53 -10.48 12.53
N GLU A 204 19.69 -10.27 11.89
CA GLU A 204 20.99 -10.25 12.53
C GLU A 204 21.35 -8.90 13.14
N TYR A 205 21.00 -7.79 12.44
CA TYR A 205 21.40 -6.43 12.79
C TYR A 205 20.23 -5.54 13.21
N ASP A 206 19.00 -6.09 13.31
CA ASP A 206 17.75 -5.49 13.75
C ASP A 206 17.10 -4.49 12.73
N ASN A 207 17.86 -3.57 12.17
CA ASN A 207 17.37 -2.54 11.26
C ASN A 207 18.46 -2.11 10.26
N LEU A 208 18.10 -1.24 9.33
CA LEU A 208 19.01 -0.76 8.30
C LEU A 208 20.22 -0.03 8.87
N ASP A 209 20.04 0.77 9.92
CA ASP A 209 21.15 1.47 10.60
C ASP A 209 22.15 0.46 11.20
N GLY A 210 21.64 -0.62 11.77
CA GLY A 210 22.47 -1.72 12.26
C GLY A 210 23.25 -2.41 11.14
N ILE A 211 22.61 -2.62 9.99
CA ILE A 211 23.28 -3.18 8.79
C ILE A 211 24.37 -2.23 8.28
N ILE A 212 24.09 -0.94 8.17
CA ILE A 212 25.06 0.06 7.70
C ILE A 212 26.28 0.14 8.65
N LYS A 213 26.03 0.20 9.96
CA LYS A 213 27.11 0.23 10.97
C LYS A 213 28.03 -1.00 10.92
N ASN A 214 27.49 -2.13 10.49
CA ASN A 214 28.23 -3.39 10.39
C ASN A 214 28.58 -3.79 8.95
N ALA A 215 28.44 -2.88 7.97
CA ALA A 215 28.66 -3.16 6.55
C ALA A 215 30.06 -3.75 6.25
N ASP A 216 31.07 -3.36 7.00
CA ASP A 216 32.45 -3.88 6.85
C ASP A 216 32.58 -5.33 7.31
N LEU A 217 31.69 -5.82 8.17
CA LEU A 217 31.65 -7.21 8.62
C LEU A 217 30.95 -8.13 7.62
N ILE A 218 30.13 -7.56 6.74
CA ILE A 218 29.40 -8.31 5.72
C ILE A 218 30.35 -8.65 4.58
N LYS A 219 30.70 -9.94 4.48
CA LYS A 219 31.70 -10.46 3.52
C LYS A 219 31.07 -10.74 2.15
N GLY A 220 31.93 -10.85 1.15
CA GLY A 220 31.57 -11.24 -0.22
C GLY A 220 30.97 -10.11 -1.03
N VAL A 221 30.54 -10.46 -2.26
CA VAL A 221 30.06 -9.49 -3.25
C VAL A 221 28.86 -8.67 -2.77
N VAL A 222 27.97 -9.25 -1.98
CA VAL A 222 26.79 -8.53 -1.46
C VAL A 222 27.18 -7.47 -0.43
N GLY A 223 28.22 -7.73 0.40
CA GLY A 223 28.73 -6.72 1.34
C GLY A 223 29.48 -5.58 0.61
N GLU A 224 30.20 -5.91 -0.45
CA GLU A 224 30.83 -4.91 -1.31
C GLU A 224 29.78 -4.03 -2.01
N ASN A 225 28.74 -4.65 -2.58
CA ASN A 225 27.62 -3.95 -3.21
C ASN A 225 26.89 -3.06 -2.21
N LEU A 226 26.69 -3.50 -0.97
CA LEU A 226 26.07 -2.70 0.09
C LEU A 226 26.91 -1.43 0.35
N ARG A 227 28.22 -1.57 0.59
CA ARG A 227 29.11 -0.43 0.84
C ARG A 227 29.16 0.56 -0.32
N ASN A 228 29.14 0.05 -1.55
CA ASN A 228 29.15 0.90 -2.75
C ASN A 228 27.80 1.61 -3.00
N GLY A 229 26.70 1.07 -2.47
CA GLY A 229 25.34 1.57 -2.71
C GLY A 229 24.74 2.38 -1.57
N LEU A 230 25.50 2.80 -0.56
CA LEU A 230 24.96 3.48 0.63
C LEU A 230 24.19 4.76 0.30
N THR A 231 24.66 5.59 -0.64
CA THR A 231 23.98 6.81 -1.05
C THR A 231 22.63 6.52 -1.72
N ASP A 232 22.58 5.50 -2.59
CA ASP A 232 21.33 5.07 -3.22
C ASP A 232 20.36 4.51 -2.19
N LEU A 233 20.87 3.86 -1.15
CA LEU A 233 20.08 3.26 -0.10
C LEU A 233 19.33 4.31 0.74
N GLU A 234 19.95 5.46 1.03
CA GLU A 234 19.29 6.59 1.70
C GLU A 234 18.10 7.09 0.88
N ARG A 235 18.30 7.33 -0.42
CA ARG A 235 17.20 7.68 -1.33
C ARG A 235 16.10 6.60 -1.37
N ASN A 236 16.48 5.34 -1.43
CA ASN A 236 15.51 4.24 -1.45
C ASN A 236 14.66 4.20 -0.19
N VAL A 237 15.23 4.48 0.99
CA VAL A 237 14.46 4.59 2.24
C VAL A 237 13.39 5.67 2.12
N GLU A 238 13.73 6.84 1.57
CA GLU A 238 12.76 7.92 1.39
C GLU A 238 11.62 7.52 0.43
N LEU A 239 11.96 6.81 -0.67
CA LEU A 239 10.99 6.38 -1.67
C LEU A 239 10.01 5.31 -1.14
N VAL A 240 10.48 4.37 -0.31
CA VAL A 240 9.64 3.29 0.23
C VAL A 240 8.96 3.64 1.54
N SER A 241 9.32 4.75 2.17
CA SER A 241 8.68 5.23 3.39
C SER A 241 7.29 5.79 3.10
N LEU A 242 6.32 5.38 3.89
CA LEU A 242 4.98 5.95 3.82
C LEU A 242 4.88 7.21 4.70
N LYS A 243 4.26 8.27 4.18
CA LYS A 243 3.91 9.45 4.98
C LYS A 243 2.68 9.13 5.82
N GLU A 244 2.77 9.40 7.11
CA GLU A 244 1.70 9.18 8.07
C GLU A 244 1.08 10.49 8.58
N ASP A 245 1.45 11.60 7.96
CA ASP A 245 1.10 12.97 8.38
C ASP A 245 0.55 13.83 7.22
N VAL A 246 -0.04 13.17 6.21
CA VAL A 246 -0.68 13.86 5.09
C VAL A 246 -1.84 14.72 5.61
N ASN A 247 -1.88 15.99 5.21
CA ASN A 247 -3.01 16.85 5.56
C ASN A 247 -4.26 16.44 4.79
N LEU A 248 -5.18 15.76 5.47
CA LEU A 248 -6.47 15.34 4.91
C LEU A 248 -7.53 16.46 4.95
N ASN A 249 -7.24 17.59 5.63
CA ASN A 249 -8.23 18.64 5.96
C ASN A 249 -9.48 18.10 6.69
N LEU A 250 -9.32 16.98 7.40
CA LEU A 250 -10.35 16.28 8.16
C LEU A 250 -9.75 15.74 9.47
N GLU A 251 -10.48 15.85 10.55
CA GLU A 251 -10.17 15.15 11.79
C GLU A 251 -10.70 13.71 11.74
N PHE A 252 -10.21 12.84 12.61
CA PHE A 252 -10.63 11.43 12.62
C PHE A 252 -12.13 11.27 12.85
N GLU A 253 -12.71 12.08 13.73
CA GLU A 253 -14.15 12.10 14.00
C GLU A 253 -14.98 12.47 12.76
N ASP A 254 -14.43 13.28 11.87
CA ASP A 254 -15.11 13.64 10.62
C ASP A 254 -15.11 12.48 9.64
N LEU A 255 -14.00 11.71 9.59
CA LEU A 255 -13.95 10.47 8.80
C LEU A 255 -15.02 9.47 9.22
N LEU A 256 -15.32 9.37 10.52
CA LEU A 256 -16.36 8.48 11.04
C LEU A 256 -17.78 8.94 10.69
N LYS A 257 -18.00 10.25 10.48
CA LYS A 257 -19.30 10.85 10.14
C LYS A 257 -19.61 10.81 8.64
N LEU A 258 -18.61 10.57 7.80
CA LEU A 258 -18.79 10.52 6.35
C LEU A 258 -19.59 9.28 5.88
N ASN A 259 -19.80 8.29 6.74
CA ASN A 259 -20.51 7.02 6.46
C ASN A 259 -21.97 7.07 6.81
#